data_422f1b34f1f8e7606af78837fb9c8ede
#
_entry.id   422f1b34f1f8e7606af78837fb9c8ede
#
_cell.length_a   1.000
_cell.length_b   1.000
_cell.length_c   1.000
_cell.angle_alpha   90.00
_cell.angle_beta   90.00
_cell.angle_gamma   90.00
#
_symmetry.space_group_name_H-M   'P 1'
#
loop_
_entity.id
_entity.type
_entity.pdbx_description
1 polymer ?
#
loop_
_entity_poly.entity_id
_entity_poly.type
_entity_poly.pdbx_seq_one_letter_code
_entity_poly.pdbx_strand_id
1 'polypeptide(L)'
;MIVFAKRVPHGSIYAENCIPYTHANNVITQLVDSLGLKLCLILEDLGINTVPIPSDDPSHYWDVDKQYARGILSLRHAGYFAGLGVLGKNTLLINEKYGNMIQIGAILVDIQLENDPISNYEGCLEKCSLCIDSCPQKALNKTTVDQKLCRELSNFITERGFNLKKCHLCRTICPNCLGI
;
A
#
# COMPACT_ATOMS: atom_id res chain seq x y z
N MET A 1 5.40 17.33 -3.55
CA MET A 1 4.56 16.25 -2.99
C MET A 1 5.14 15.81 -1.66
N ILE A 2 4.32 15.58 -0.66
CA ILE A 2 4.70 15.01 0.64
C ILE A 2 4.13 13.61 0.71
N VAL A 3 4.97 12.62 1.03
CA VAL A 3 4.59 11.21 1.14
C VAL A 3 4.91 10.72 2.55
N PHE A 4 3.99 9.99 3.14
CA PHE A 4 4.12 9.47 4.50
C PHE A 4 3.52 8.07 4.61
N ALA A 5 3.82 7.38 5.68
CA ALA A 5 3.26 6.04 5.92
C ALA A 5 2.92 5.82 7.39
N LYS A 6 1.95 4.95 7.63
CA LYS A 6 1.62 4.43 8.96
C LYS A 6 1.82 2.91 8.98
N ARG A 7 2.33 2.42 10.12
CA ARG A 7 2.52 1.00 10.35
C ARG A 7 1.18 0.29 10.54
N VAL A 8 1.00 -0.84 9.86
CA VAL A 8 -0.07 -1.80 10.12
C VAL A 8 0.32 -2.70 11.30
N PRO A 9 -0.58 -3.00 12.25
CA PRO A 9 -0.28 -3.89 13.37
C PRO A 9 0.14 -5.30 12.92
N HIS A 10 1.30 -5.77 13.37
CA HIS A 10 1.87 -7.05 12.96
C HIS A 10 0.98 -8.25 13.34
N GLY A 11 0.39 -8.23 14.53
CA GLY A 11 -0.48 -9.32 14.99
C GLY A 11 -1.68 -9.60 14.08
N SER A 12 -2.08 -8.63 13.24
CA SER A 12 -3.21 -8.80 12.33
C SER A 12 -2.98 -9.86 11.24
N ILE A 13 -1.71 -10.12 10.86
CA ILE A 13 -1.37 -11.10 9.83
C ILE A 13 -1.16 -12.52 10.36
N TYR A 14 -1.07 -12.69 11.68
CA TYR A 14 -0.89 -13.99 12.35
C TYR A 14 -2.17 -14.54 12.96
N ALA A 15 -3.29 -13.84 12.80
CA ALA A 15 -4.58 -14.29 13.30
C ALA A 15 -5.08 -15.52 12.52
N GLU A 16 -5.82 -16.40 13.18
CA GLU A 16 -6.38 -17.62 12.59
C GLU A 16 -7.32 -17.38 11.40
N ASN A 17 -7.86 -16.15 11.30
CA ASN A 17 -8.73 -15.75 10.21
C ASN A 17 -8.44 -14.31 9.73
N CYS A 18 -9.05 -13.93 8.62
CA CYS A 18 -8.79 -12.65 7.98
C CYS A 18 -9.47 -11.42 8.61
N ILE A 19 -10.30 -11.60 9.64
CA ILE A 19 -11.05 -10.49 10.25
C ILE A 19 -10.13 -9.44 10.87
N PRO A 20 -9.14 -9.78 11.73
CA PRO A 20 -8.23 -8.80 12.30
C PRO A 20 -7.42 -8.04 11.24
N TYR A 21 -6.97 -8.73 10.18
CA TYR A 21 -6.26 -8.08 9.08
C TYR A 21 -7.18 -7.13 8.29
N THR A 22 -8.40 -7.56 7.96
CA THR A 22 -9.40 -6.72 7.29
C THR A 22 -9.71 -5.47 8.11
N HIS A 23 -9.97 -5.65 9.41
CA HIS A 23 -10.27 -4.53 10.30
C HIS A 23 -9.09 -3.55 10.41
N ALA A 24 -7.87 -4.07 10.66
CA ALA A 24 -6.67 -3.25 10.74
C ALA A 24 -6.41 -2.47 9.44
N ASN A 25 -6.59 -3.11 8.27
CA ASN A 25 -6.43 -2.47 6.98
C ASN A 25 -7.44 -1.32 6.78
N ASN A 26 -8.72 -1.56 7.07
CA ASN A 26 -9.76 -0.53 6.91
C ASN A 26 -9.52 0.67 7.83
N VAL A 27 -9.18 0.43 9.10
CA VAL A 27 -8.93 1.52 10.06
C VAL A 27 -7.65 2.29 9.72
N ILE A 28 -6.57 1.61 9.34
CA ILE A 28 -5.31 2.29 9.01
C ILE A 28 -5.43 3.14 7.75
N THR A 29 -6.21 2.70 6.74
CA THR A 29 -6.52 3.48 5.54
C THR A 29 -7.21 4.79 5.94
N GLN A 30 -8.26 4.73 6.76
CA GLN A 30 -8.95 5.93 7.26
C GLN A 30 -8.04 6.87 8.07
N LEU A 31 -7.15 6.29 8.90
CA LEU A 31 -6.19 7.09 9.68
C LEU A 31 -5.15 7.78 8.79
N VAL A 32 -4.72 7.14 7.71
CA VAL A 32 -3.79 7.73 6.72
C VAL A 32 -4.48 8.87 5.98
N ASP A 33 -5.72 8.66 5.50
CA ASP A 33 -6.50 9.69 4.80
C ASP A 33 -6.82 10.88 5.73
N SER A 34 -7.19 10.62 6.98
CA SER A 34 -7.42 11.66 7.98
C SER A 34 -6.15 12.48 8.28
N LEU A 35 -4.98 11.83 8.31
CA LEU A 35 -3.71 12.52 8.48
C LEU A 35 -3.39 13.39 7.26
N GLY A 36 -3.60 12.86 6.05
CA GLY A 36 -3.44 13.60 4.79
C GLY A 36 -4.30 14.87 4.77
N LEU A 37 -5.58 14.74 5.11
CA LEU A 37 -6.48 15.90 5.19
C LEU A 37 -6.04 16.92 6.24
N LYS A 38 -5.62 16.48 7.44
CA LYS A 38 -5.10 17.39 8.47
C LYS A 38 -3.86 18.15 8.00
N LEU A 39 -2.95 17.49 7.29
CA LEU A 39 -1.77 18.15 6.73
C LEU A 39 -2.15 19.16 5.66
N CYS A 40 -3.13 18.84 4.80
CA CYS A 40 -3.66 19.78 3.81
C CYS A 40 -4.18 21.07 4.48
N LEU A 41 -5.06 20.94 5.48
CA LEU A 41 -5.64 22.08 6.18
C LEU A 41 -4.56 22.97 6.84
N ILE A 42 -3.57 22.36 7.52
CA ILE A 42 -2.46 23.10 8.13
C ILE A 42 -1.65 23.87 7.08
N LEU A 43 -1.38 23.27 5.93
CA LEU A 43 -0.60 23.91 4.87
C LEU A 43 -1.41 25.00 4.16
N GLU A 44 -2.71 24.81 3.99
CA GLU A 44 -3.61 25.83 3.44
C GLU A 44 -3.73 27.07 4.37
N ASP A 45 -3.71 26.87 5.69
CA ASP A 45 -3.64 27.98 6.66
C ASP A 45 -2.32 28.77 6.53
N LEU A 46 -1.27 28.18 5.95
CA LEU A 46 0.00 28.83 5.62
C LEU A 46 0.04 29.40 4.18
N GLY A 47 -1.05 29.32 3.45
CA GLY A 47 -1.18 29.85 2.07
C GLY A 47 -0.63 28.90 0.99
N ILE A 48 -0.43 27.62 1.29
CA ILE A 48 0.05 26.59 0.35
C ILE A 48 -1.15 25.80 -0.15
N ASN A 49 -1.40 25.78 -1.48
CA ASN A 49 -2.48 24.96 -2.02
C ASN A 49 -2.11 23.49 -1.98
N THR A 50 -3.09 22.67 -1.60
CA THR A 50 -2.86 21.23 -1.42
C THR A 50 -3.93 20.37 -2.08
N VAL A 51 -3.59 19.11 -2.39
CA VAL A 51 -4.55 18.10 -2.85
C VAL A 51 -4.30 16.80 -2.09
N PRO A 52 -5.25 16.32 -1.27
CA PRO A 52 -5.14 15.02 -0.63
C PRO A 52 -5.27 13.90 -1.66
N ILE A 53 -4.42 12.89 -1.57
CA ILE A 53 -4.46 11.69 -2.41
C ILE A 53 -5.06 10.54 -1.59
N PRO A 54 -6.16 9.91 -2.05
CA PRO A 54 -6.73 8.76 -1.36
C PRO A 54 -5.71 7.62 -1.23
N SER A 55 -5.62 7.02 -0.05
CA SER A 55 -4.68 5.93 0.22
C SER A 55 -5.16 4.56 -0.32
N ASP A 56 -6.42 4.44 -0.67
CA ASP A 56 -7.05 3.29 -1.35
C ASP A 56 -8.16 3.81 -2.28
N ASP A 57 -9.42 3.81 -1.86
CA ASP A 57 -10.57 4.36 -2.59
C ASP A 57 -10.90 5.79 -2.12
N PRO A 58 -11.52 6.63 -2.96
CA PRO A 58 -12.07 6.33 -4.28
C PRO A 58 -11.04 6.36 -5.41
N SER A 59 -11.28 5.54 -6.44
CA SER A 59 -10.53 5.57 -7.69
C SER A 59 -11.39 6.07 -8.84
N HIS A 60 -10.88 7.00 -9.64
CA HIS A 60 -11.63 7.58 -10.76
C HIS A 60 -11.81 6.58 -11.91
N TYR A 61 -10.81 5.76 -12.17
CA TYR A 61 -10.82 4.79 -13.25
C TYR A 61 -11.06 3.38 -12.72
N TRP A 62 -12.08 2.73 -13.29
CA TRP A 62 -12.39 1.33 -13.04
C TRP A 62 -12.68 0.61 -14.37
N ASP A 63 -11.95 -0.47 -14.63
CA ASP A 63 -12.20 -1.40 -15.74
C ASP A 63 -12.92 -2.62 -15.18
N VAL A 64 -14.20 -2.78 -15.52
CA VAL A 64 -15.07 -3.84 -14.99
C VAL A 64 -14.60 -5.22 -15.43
N ASP A 65 -14.16 -5.38 -16.68
CA ASP A 65 -13.76 -6.67 -17.25
C ASP A 65 -12.43 -7.16 -16.65
N LYS A 66 -11.51 -6.24 -16.44
CA LYS A 66 -10.21 -6.52 -15.85
C LYS A 66 -10.19 -6.38 -14.32
N GLN A 67 -11.29 -5.92 -13.73
CA GLN A 67 -11.36 -5.56 -12.30
C GLN A 67 -10.15 -4.71 -11.85
N TYR A 68 -9.80 -3.75 -12.69
CA TYR A 68 -8.59 -2.95 -12.57
C TYR A 68 -8.92 -1.51 -12.22
N ALA A 69 -8.36 -1.03 -11.11
CA ALA A 69 -8.46 0.36 -10.68
C ALA A 69 -7.15 1.12 -10.92
N ARG A 70 -7.26 2.41 -11.25
CA ARG A 70 -6.15 3.35 -11.22
C ARG A 70 -6.49 4.51 -10.30
N GLY A 71 -5.63 4.75 -9.33
CA GLY A 71 -5.64 5.99 -8.56
C GLY A 71 -5.07 7.16 -9.37
N ILE A 72 -5.21 8.37 -8.84
CA ILE A 72 -4.59 9.58 -9.38
C ILE A 72 -3.07 9.43 -9.41
N LEU A 73 -2.52 8.77 -8.40
CA LEU A 73 -1.09 8.56 -8.19
C LEU A 73 -0.84 7.14 -7.71
N SER A 74 0.25 6.53 -8.18
CA SER A 74 0.72 5.26 -7.63
C SER A 74 1.50 5.48 -6.33
N LEU A 75 0.84 5.31 -5.19
CA LEU A 75 1.43 5.59 -3.87
C LEU A 75 2.70 4.77 -3.58
N ARG A 76 2.80 3.54 -4.06
CA ARG A 76 4.03 2.74 -3.92
C ARG A 76 5.22 3.35 -4.66
N HIS A 77 5.01 3.89 -5.87
CA HIS A 77 6.06 4.59 -6.60
C HIS A 77 6.35 5.95 -5.98
N ALA A 78 5.32 6.67 -5.52
CA ALA A 78 5.51 7.91 -4.77
C ALA A 78 6.37 7.69 -3.51
N GLY A 79 6.08 6.62 -2.75
CA GLY A 79 6.87 6.24 -1.58
C GLY A 79 8.31 5.86 -1.92
N TYR A 80 8.53 5.16 -3.03
CA TYR A 80 9.88 4.87 -3.52
C TYR A 80 10.66 6.14 -3.84
N PHE A 81 10.09 7.04 -4.65
CA PHE A 81 10.74 8.30 -5.02
C PHE A 81 10.90 9.29 -3.86
N ALA A 82 10.10 9.16 -2.81
CA ALA A 82 10.21 9.94 -1.58
C ALA A 82 11.13 9.28 -0.52
N GLY A 83 11.89 8.23 -0.88
CA GLY A 83 12.84 7.59 0.03
C GLY A 83 12.23 6.77 1.17
N LEU A 84 10.91 6.50 1.14
CA LEU A 84 10.24 5.72 2.19
C LEU A 84 10.57 4.22 2.15
N GLY A 85 11.11 3.73 1.05
CA GLY A 85 11.41 2.31 0.91
C GLY A 85 11.76 1.90 -0.51
N VAL A 86 11.95 0.59 -0.71
CA VAL A 86 12.25 -0.04 -1.99
C VAL A 86 11.06 -0.85 -2.48
N LEU A 87 10.95 -1.04 -3.80
CA LEU A 87 9.85 -1.81 -4.39
C LEU A 87 10.13 -3.30 -4.32
N GLY A 88 9.21 -4.06 -3.74
CA GLY A 88 9.26 -5.52 -3.70
C GLY A 88 8.65 -6.17 -4.94
N LYS A 89 9.10 -7.42 -5.25
CA LYS A 89 8.50 -8.26 -6.31
C LYS A 89 7.04 -8.65 -6.03
N ASN A 90 6.59 -8.50 -4.78
CA ASN A 90 5.18 -8.60 -4.37
C ASN A 90 4.38 -7.33 -4.67
N THR A 91 4.98 -6.36 -5.36
CA THR A 91 4.42 -5.05 -5.71
C THR A 91 4.12 -4.12 -4.52
N LEU A 92 4.61 -4.43 -3.33
CA LEU A 92 4.50 -3.59 -2.14
C LEU A 92 5.78 -2.75 -1.96
N LEU A 93 5.64 -1.62 -1.28
CA LEU A 93 6.80 -0.88 -0.78
C LEU A 93 7.31 -1.56 0.49
N ILE A 94 8.61 -1.79 0.57
CA ILE A 94 9.30 -2.38 1.71
C ILE A 94 10.10 -1.26 2.39
N ASN A 95 9.69 -0.91 3.59
CA ASN A 95 10.38 0.07 4.43
C ASN A 95 11.41 -0.64 5.31
N GLU A 96 12.57 -0.01 5.54
CA GLU A 96 13.65 -0.61 6.33
C GLU A 96 13.17 -1.03 7.74
N LYS A 97 12.46 -0.16 8.43
CA LYS A 97 12.02 -0.38 9.83
C LYS A 97 10.75 -1.23 9.96
N TYR A 98 9.83 -1.13 9.01
CA TYR A 98 8.47 -1.70 9.15
C TYR A 98 8.14 -2.73 8.06
N GLY A 99 9.10 -3.06 7.21
CA GLY A 99 8.91 -3.96 6.09
C GLY A 99 7.80 -3.50 5.15
N ASN A 100 7.01 -4.45 4.69
CA ASN A 100 5.85 -4.14 3.86
C ASN A 100 4.56 -3.92 4.67
N MET A 101 4.65 -3.87 6.03
CA MET A 101 3.52 -3.62 6.93
C MET A 101 3.27 -2.14 7.13
N ILE A 102 3.10 -1.42 6.03
CA ILE A 102 2.79 0.00 6.00
C ILE A 102 1.62 0.31 5.08
N GLN A 103 0.87 1.35 5.41
CA GLN A 103 -0.10 2.02 4.54
C GLN A 103 0.45 3.40 4.19
N ILE A 104 0.48 3.72 2.90
CA ILE A 104 1.10 4.92 2.36
C ILE A 104 0.01 5.97 2.10
N GLY A 105 0.29 7.21 2.47
CA GLY A 105 -0.50 8.38 2.12
C GLY A 105 0.36 9.41 1.39
N ALA A 106 -0.28 10.30 0.64
CA ALA A 106 0.38 11.40 -0.02
C ALA A 106 -0.53 12.61 -0.12
N ILE A 107 0.09 13.80 -0.18
CA ILE A 107 -0.55 15.05 -0.56
C ILE A 107 0.28 15.75 -1.64
N LEU A 108 -0.38 16.36 -2.60
CA LEU A 108 0.27 17.29 -3.52
C LEU A 108 0.31 18.67 -2.89
N VAL A 109 1.35 19.44 -3.21
CA VAL A 109 1.55 20.81 -2.78
C VAL A 109 2.06 21.63 -3.97
N ASP A 110 1.70 22.90 -4.03
CA ASP A 110 2.09 23.81 -5.12
C ASP A 110 3.41 24.57 -4.87
N ILE A 111 4.18 24.12 -3.88
CA ILE A 111 5.50 24.63 -3.58
C ILE A 111 6.60 23.65 -3.92
N GLN A 112 7.80 24.16 -4.19
CA GLN A 112 9.00 23.34 -4.33
C GLN A 112 9.49 22.92 -2.95
N LEU A 113 9.76 21.62 -2.80
CA LEU A 113 10.34 21.01 -1.61
C LEU A 113 11.71 20.43 -1.95
N GLU A 114 12.61 20.36 -0.98
CA GLU A 114 13.82 19.56 -1.09
C GLU A 114 13.45 18.08 -1.16
N ASN A 115 14.16 17.34 -2.01
CA ASN A 115 13.92 15.91 -2.16
C ASN A 115 14.68 15.12 -1.11
N ASP A 116 14.01 14.18 -0.45
CA ASP A 116 14.70 13.15 0.32
C ASP A 116 15.47 12.20 -0.62
N PRO A 117 16.60 11.63 -0.18
CA PRO A 117 17.35 10.66 -0.97
C PRO A 117 16.54 9.38 -1.16
N ILE A 118 16.63 8.78 -2.35
CA ILE A 118 16.04 7.47 -2.61
C ILE A 118 16.72 6.42 -1.73
N SER A 119 15.92 5.54 -1.13
CA SER A 119 16.42 4.43 -0.31
C SER A 119 17.31 3.49 -1.12
N ASN A 120 18.44 3.07 -0.57
CA ASN A 120 19.48 2.26 -1.24
C ASN A 120 19.77 0.90 -0.57
N TYR A 121 18.92 0.45 0.36
CA TYR A 121 19.08 -0.84 1.03
C TYR A 121 18.46 -1.99 0.21
N GLU A 122 18.91 -3.23 0.45
CA GLU A 122 18.43 -4.42 -0.24
C GLU A 122 17.17 -4.99 0.45
N GLY A 123 16.02 -4.33 0.25
CA GLY A 123 14.74 -4.78 0.82
C GLY A 123 14.06 -5.92 0.07
N CYS A 124 14.45 -6.19 -1.17
CA CYS A 124 13.96 -7.32 -1.98
C CYS A 124 15.13 -8.05 -2.64
N LEU A 125 15.57 -9.15 -2.05
CA LEU A 125 16.70 -9.94 -2.50
C LEU A 125 16.56 -10.36 -3.96
N GLU A 126 17.62 -10.23 -4.75
CA GLU A 126 17.61 -10.47 -6.19
C GLU A 126 17.12 -11.88 -6.57
N LYS A 127 17.59 -12.89 -5.86
CA LYS A 127 17.25 -14.30 -6.11
C LYS A 127 15.98 -14.79 -5.40
N CYS A 128 15.35 -13.96 -4.57
CA CYS A 128 14.14 -14.32 -3.86
C CYS A 128 12.93 -14.28 -4.79
N SER A 129 12.12 -15.33 -4.79
CA SER A 129 10.84 -15.43 -5.52
C SER A 129 9.67 -15.90 -4.65
N LEU A 130 9.86 -15.99 -3.33
CA LEU A 130 8.89 -16.57 -2.40
C LEU A 130 7.46 -16.04 -2.58
N CYS A 131 7.28 -14.73 -2.73
CA CYS A 131 5.96 -14.13 -2.90
C CYS A 131 5.32 -14.51 -4.25
N ILE A 132 6.10 -14.72 -5.30
CA ILE A 132 5.63 -15.10 -6.64
C ILE A 132 5.26 -16.57 -6.63
N ASP A 133 6.15 -17.42 -6.13
CA ASP A 133 5.99 -18.87 -6.13
C ASP A 133 4.83 -19.32 -5.25
N SER A 134 4.65 -18.63 -4.10
CA SER A 134 3.57 -18.91 -3.14
C SER A 134 2.24 -18.28 -3.52
N CYS A 135 2.15 -17.42 -4.55
CA CYS A 135 0.89 -16.81 -4.95
C CYS A 135 -0.09 -17.87 -5.50
N PRO A 136 -1.20 -18.17 -4.82
CA PRO A 136 -2.11 -19.24 -5.25
C PRO A 136 -2.78 -18.92 -6.59
N GLN A 137 -2.97 -17.64 -6.91
CA GLN A 137 -3.55 -17.19 -8.18
C GLN A 137 -2.52 -16.89 -9.26
N LYS A 138 -1.21 -17.04 -8.97
CA LYS A 138 -0.13 -16.68 -9.90
C LYS A 138 -0.26 -15.26 -10.48
N ALA A 139 -0.80 -14.35 -9.67
CA ALA A 139 -1.11 -12.98 -10.07
C ALA A 139 0.11 -12.05 -10.13
N LEU A 140 1.28 -12.47 -9.62
CA LEU A 140 2.51 -11.67 -9.54
C LEU A 140 3.49 -12.05 -10.63
N ASN A 141 4.10 -11.05 -11.31
CA ASN A 141 5.10 -11.26 -12.35
C ASN A 141 6.44 -10.53 -12.11
N LYS A 142 6.78 -10.19 -10.86
CA LYS A 142 7.96 -9.43 -10.40
C LYS A 142 7.81 -7.91 -10.45
N THR A 143 7.06 -7.34 -11.39
CA THR A 143 6.95 -5.90 -11.60
C THR A 143 5.54 -5.37 -11.39
N THR A 144 4.54 -6.22 -11.66
CA THR A 144 3.14 -5.85 -11.53
C THR A 144 2.31 -7.01 -10.98
N VAL A 145 1.07 -6.73 -10.66
CA VAL A 145 0.05 -7.69 -10.24
C VAL A 145 -1.13 -7.67 -11.20
N ASP A 146 -1.57 -8.84 -11.62
CA ASP A 146 -2.88 -8.98 -12.24
C ASP A 146 -3.94 -8.78 -11.14
N GLN A 147 -4.61 -7.63 -11.18
CA GLN A 147 -5.57 -7.25 -10.14
C GLN A 147 -6.79 -8.16 -10.14
N LYS A 148 -7.26 -8.62 -11.30
CA LYS A 148 -8.41 -9.52 -11.41
C LYS A 148 -8.13 -10.84 -10.73
N LEU A 149 -7.06 -11.53 -11.12
CA LEU A 149 -6.65 -12.79 -10.51
C LEU A 149 -6.42 -12.64 -8.99
N CYS A 150 -5.74 -11.57 -8.57
CA CYS A 150 -5.51 -11.32 -7.14
C CYS A 150 -6.83 -11.14 -6.39
N ARG A 151 -7.77 -10.33 -6.93
CA ARG A 151 -9.03 -9.99 -6.27
C ARG A 151 -10.00 -11.17 -6.16
N GLU A 152 -9.98 -12.11 -7.10
CA GLU A 152 -10.82 -13.33 -7.03
C GLU A 152 -10.60 -14.11 -5.72
N LEU A 153 -9.39 -14.09 -5.18
CA LEU A 153 -9.08 -14.74 -3.90
C LEU A 153 -8.99 -13.76 -2.73
N SER A 154 -8.39 -12.57 -2.96
CA SER A 154 -8.06 -11.66 -1.86
C SER A 154 -9.28 -10.90 -1.33
N ASN A 155 -10.30 -10.69 -2.15
CA ASN A 155 -11.53 -10.01 -1.75
C ASN A 155 -12.69 -11.01 -1.67
N PHE A 156 -13.41 -10.97 -0.57
CA PHE A 156 -14.58 -11.81 -0.36
C PHE A 156 -15.72 -10.96 0.21
N ILE A 157 -16.83 -10.93 -0.50
CA ILE A 157 -18.02 -10.23 -0.03
C ILE A 157 -18.89 -11.24 0.73
N THR A 158 -19.13 -10.97 2.02
CA THR A 158 -20.04 -11.78 2.84
C THR A 158 -21.50 -11.59 2.42
N GLU A 159 -22.40 -12.48 2.83
CA GLU A 159 -23.83 -12.33 2.61
C GLU A 159 -24.40 -11.02 3.15
N ARG A 160 -23.78 -10.43 4.16
CA ARG A 160 -24.14 -9.12 4.73
C ARG A 160 -23.49 -7.93 4.01
N GLY A 161 -22.78 -8.15 2.89
CA GLY A 161 -22.15 -7.11 2.09
C GLY A 161 -20.80 -6.59 2.61
N PHE A 162 -20.18 -7.22 3.61
CA PHE A 162 -18.84 -6.83 4.07
C PHE A 162 -17.78 -7.40 3.14
N ASN A 163 -16.84 -6.54 2.70
CA ASN A 163 -15.68 -6.97 1.93
C ASN A 163 -14.54 -7.38 2.88
N LEU A 164 -14.18 -8.65 2.87
CA LEU A 164 -13.09 -9.22 3.65
C LEU A 164 -11.82 -9.35 2.79
N LYS A 165 -10.67 -9.01 3.36
CA LYS A 165 -9.35 -9.18 2.72
C LYS A 165 -8.79 -10.56 3.08
N LYS A 166 -9.22 -11.61 2.35
CA LYS A 166 -8.92 -13.01 2.68
C LYS A 166 -7.48 -13.42 2.42
N CYS A 167 -6.80 -12.82 1.43
CA CYS A 167 -5.45 -13.20 1.08
C CYS A 167 -4.47 -12.04 1.24
N HIS A 168 -3.42 -12.27 2.00
CA HIS A 168 -2.27 -11.38 2.17
C HIS A 168 -0.94 -12.16 2.17
N LEU A 169 -0.94 -13.34 1.54
CA LEU A 169 0.19 -14.29 1.57
C LEU A 169 1.48 -13.70 0.99
N CYS A 170 1.40 -12.95 -0.12
CA CYS A 170 2.58 -12.30 -0.70
C CYS A 170 3.22 -11.25 0.23
N ARG A 171 2.45 -10.74 1.20
CA ARG A 171 2.94 -9.85 2.26
C ARG A 171 3.64 -10.65 3.35
N THR A 172 2.97 -11.70 3.86
CA THR A 172 3.43 -12.46 5.03
C THR A 172 4.61 -13.39 4.76
N ILE A 173 4.69 -13.95 3.54
CA ILE A 173 5.80 -14.84 3.14
C ILE A 173 7.10 -14.07 2.86
N CYS A 174 7.03 -12.76 2.71
CA CYS A 174 8.21 -11.94 2.46
C CYS A 174 9.14 -11.97 3.68
N PRO A 175 10.44 -12.31 3.53
CA PRO A 175 11.38 -12.30 4.65
C PRO A 175 11.44 -10.93 5.34
N ASN A 176 11.30 -9.86 4.57
CA ASN A 176 11.29 -8.47 5.05
C ASN A 176 9.86 -7.93 5.27
N CYS A 177 8.94 -8.79 5.69
CA CYS A 177 7.56 -8.39 6.00
C CYS A 177 7.50 -7.35 7.13
N LEU A 178 8.35 -7.50 8.14
CA LEU A 178 8.34 -6.71 9.39
C LEU A 178 9.50 -5.70 9.49
N GLY A 179 10.33 -5.61 8.49
CA GLY A 179 11.57 -4.81 8.43
C GLY A 179 12.77 -5.63 7.98
N ILE A 180 13.92 -4.97 7.89
CA ILE A 180 15.19 -5.56 7.43
C ILE A 180 16.14 -5.74 8.61
#